data_823237e0574dab1a97c144f1893b90c7
#
_entry.id   823237e0574dab1a97c144f1893b90c7
#
_cell.length_a   1.000
_cell.length_b   1.000
_cell.length_c   1.000
_cell.angle_alpha   90.00
_cell.angle_beta   90.00
_cell.angle_gamma   90.00
#
_symmetry.space_group_name_H-M   'P 1'
#
loop_
_entity.id
_entity.type
_entity.pdbx_description
1 polymer ?
#
loop_
_entity_poly.entity_id
_entity_poly.type
_entity_poly.pdbx_seq_one_letter_code
_entity_poly.pdbx_strand_id
1 'polypeptide(L)'
;VGITGTTIKEIFMFNIKTAMFNLFFKFDLVSDLPGRMRLKVAHYKKLPKETQQYQQYGIQVIKRLDGIDKVTFNFVTGTVLIEYDKYKLTSSEILAYLDLIKKLVNDNMGLIRNLDGKSEKEIVDILFSVLDAYRSKHDFK
;
A
#
# COMPACT_ATOMS: atom_id res chain seq x y z
N VAL A 1 18.40 -25.10 -13.82
CA VAL A 1 17.12 -25.48 -14.37
C VAL A 1 16.02 -25.25 -13.35
N GLY A 2 16.06 -25.94 -12.21
CA GLY A 2 15.12 -25.72 -11.13
C GLY A 2 15.25 -24.33 -10.51
N ILE A 3 16.49 -23.83 -10.44
CA ILE A 3 16.77 -22.50 -9.91
C ILE A 3 16.11 -21.43 -10.77
N THR A 4 16.20 -21.57 -12.09
CA THR A 4 15.58 -20.61 -13.01
C THR A 4 14.06 -20.58 -12.83
N GLY A 5 13.41 -21.73 -12.72
CA GLY A 5 11.98 -21.82 -12.48
C GLY A 5 11.58 -21.20 -11.15
N THR A 6 12.38 -21.46 -10.10
CA THR A 6 12.16 -20.89 -8.78
C THR A 6 12.30 -19.36 -8.82
N THR A 7 13.33 -18.86 -9.50
CA THR A 7 13.56 -17.42 -9.64
C THR A 7 12.40 -16.73 -10.35
N ILE A 8 11.87 -17.34 -11.42
CA ILE A 8 10.72 -16.80 -12.12
C ILE A 8 9.49 -16.77 -11.21
N LYS A 9 9.23 -17.82 -10.46
CA LYS A 9 8.14 -17.86 -9.48
C LYS A 9 8.30 -16.77 -8.44
N GLU A 10 9.52 -16.59 -7.93
CA GLU A 10 9.80 -15.55 -6.93
C GLU A 10 9.55 -14.17 -7.52
N ILE A 11 9.94 -13.91 -8.75
CA ILE A 11 9.67 -12.64 -9.43
C ILE A 11 8.16 -12.40 -9.53
N PHE A 12 7.39 -13.42 -9.91
CA PHE A 12 5.93 -13.29 -9.96
C PHE A 12 5.30 -13.10 -8.59
N MET A 13 5.92 -13.64 -7.54
CA MET A 13 5.42 -13.45 -6.18
C MET A 13 5.66 -12.03 -5.67
N PHE A 14 6.65 -11.32 -6.22
CA PHE A 14 6.97 -9.93 -5.88
C PHE A 14 6.34 -8.97 -6.89
N ASN A 15 5.03 -9.10 -7.08
CA ASN A 15 4.23 -8.26 -7.96
C ASN A 15 3.44 -7.23 -7.13
N ILE A 16 2.45 -6.59 -7.76
CA ILE A 16 1.60 -5.58 -7.10
C ILE A 16 0.97 -6.14 -5.84
N LYS A 17 0.42 -7.35 -5.89
CA LYS A 17 -0.22 -8.00 -4.75
C LYS A 17 0.74 -8.09 -3.56
N THR A 18 1.95 -8.59 -3.80
CA THR A 18 2.95 -8.76 -2.74
C THR A 18 3.42 -7.41 -2.20
N ALA A 19 3.63 -6.44 -3.08
CA ALA A 19 4.02 -5.08 -2.68
C ALA A 19 2.97 -4.44 -1.79
N MET A 20 1.70 -4.52 -2.17
CA MET A 20 0.60 -3.99 -1.37
C MET A 20 0.44 -4.75 -0.06
N PHE A 21 0.55 -6.07 -0.10
CA PHE A 21 0.48 -6.89 1.10
C PHE A 21 1.55 -6.47 2.11
N ASN A 22 2.81 -6.33 1.66
CA ASN A 22 3.90 -5.96 2.57
C ASN A 22 3.73 -4.55 3.12
N LEU A 23 3.24 -3.62 2.29
CA LEU A 23 3.03 -2.25 2.72
C LEU A 23 1.95 -2.14 3.80
N PHE A 24 0.83 -2.87 3.67
CA PHE A 24 -0.31 -2.71 4.56
C PHE A 24 -0.39 -3.74 5.69
N PHE A 25 0.25 -4.90 5.55
CA PHE A 25 0.14 -5.97 6.53
C PHE A 25 1.30 -6.05 7.50
N LYS A 26 2.45 -5.50 7.14
CA LYS A 26 3.68 -5.63 7.92
C LYS A 26 4.32 -4.27 8.14
N PHE A 27 3.69 -3.44 8.94
CA PHE A 27 4.27 -2.16 9.31
C PHE A 27 4.16 -1.90 10.81
N ASP A 28 5.06 -1.08 11.33
CA ASP A 28 5.06 -0.61 12.71
C ASP A 28 5.02 0.91 12.74
N LEU A 29 4.23 1.47 13.65
CA LEU A 29 4.20 2.92 13.86
C LEU A 29 5.45 3.31 14.67
N VAL A 30 6.32 4.10 14.07
CA VAL A 30 7.57 4.51 14.72
C VAL A 30 7.59 5.97 15.17
N SER A 31 6.69 6.79 14.66
CA SER A 31 6.57 8.18 15.06
C SER A 31 5.14 8.65 14.81
N ASP A 32 4.57 9.36 15.77
CA ASP A 32 3.20 9.88 15.70
C ASP A 32 3.16 11.28 16.29
N LEU A 33 3.27 12.27 15.42
CA LEU A 33 3.15 13.67 15.76
C LEU A 33 1.92 14.26 15.05
N PRO A 34 1.27 15.29 15.60
CA PRO A 34 0.15 15.91 14.91
C PRO A 34 0.54 16.35 13.50
N GLY A 35 -0.18 15.87 12.50
CA GLY A 35 0.08 16.17 11.09
C GLY A 35 1.20 15.38 10.45
N ARG A 36 1.85 14.47 11.19
CA ARG A 36 3.00 13.75 10.67
C ARG A 36 3.20 12.42 11.37
N MET A 37 3.02 11.34 10.64
CA MET A 37 3.25 10.01 11.19
C MET A 37 4.20 9.23 10.29
N ARG A 38 4.98 8.35 10.90
CA ARG A 38 5.93 7.50 10.20
C ARG A 38 5.72 6.05 10.54
N LEU A 39 5.65 5.24 9.50
CA LEU A 39 5.49 3.79 9.61
C LEU A 39 6.76 3.14 9.09
N LYS A 40 7.16 2.02 9.69
CA LYS A 40 8.25 1.21 9.18
C LYS A 40 7.68 -0.08 8.58
N VAL A 41 8.03 -0.36 7.33
CA VAL A 41 7.62 -1.59 6.65
C VAL A 41 8.55 -2.71 7.08
N ALA A 42 7.98 -3.75 7.67
CA ALA A 42 8.76 -4.90 8.13
C ALA A 42 9.34 -5.66 6.93
N HIS A 43 10.57 -6.13 7.08
CA HIS A 43 11.25 -6.97 6.09
C HIS A 43 11.39 -6.36 4.69
N TYR A 44 11.31 -5.02 4.57
CA TYR A 44 11.38 -4.40 3.26
C TYR A 44 12.71 -4.68 2.54
N LYS A 45 13.79 -4.89 3.29
CA LYS A 45 15.10 -5.21 2.72
C LYS A 45 15.14 -6.55 2.00
N LYS A 46 14.17 -7.42 2.28
CA LYS A 46 14.03 -8.70 1.60
C LYS A 46 13.25 -8.60 0.30
N LEU A 47 12.68 -7.43 0.01
CA LEU A 47 11.97 -7.21 -1.24
C LEU A 47 12.96 -6.93 -2.36
N PRO A 48 12.84 -7.57 -3.52
CA PRO A 48 13.65 -7.23 -4.68
C PRO A 48 13.44 -5.79 -5.09
N LYS A 49 14.49 -5.16 -5.63
CA LYS A 49 14.41 -3.77 -6.10
C LYS A 49 13.32 -3.58 -7.14
N GLU A 50 13.06 -4.60 -7.93
CA GLU A 50 12.05 -4.57 -8.99
C GLU A 50 10.64 -4.34 -8.47
N THR A 51 10.39 -4.67 -7.19
CA THR A 51 9.08 -4.45 -6.57
C THR A 51 8.86 -3.02 -6.10
N GLN A 52 9.91 -2.21 -6.03
CA GLN A 52 9.80 -0.83 -5.56
C GLN A 52 8.85 -0.01 -6.43
N GLN A 53 8.80 -0.28 -7.72
CA GLN A 53 7.90 0.40 -8.63
C GLN A 53 6.42 0.18 -8.27
N TYR A 54 6.10 -0.94 -7.63
CA TYR A 54 4.72 -1.26 -7.25
C TYR A 54 4.29 -0.58 -5.95
N GLN A 55 5.23 -0.08 -5.16
CA GLN A 55 4.92 0.62 -3.92
C GLN A 55 4.12 1.91 -4.19
N GLN A 56 4.30 2.52 -5.36
CA GLN A 56 3.57 3.71 -5.74
C GLN A 56 2.06 3.51 -5.71
N TYR A 57 1.58 2.31 -6.01
CA TYR A 57 0.15 2.04 -6.00
C TYR A 57 -0.41 2.09 -4.59
N GLY A 58 0.31 1.53 -3.63
CA GLY A 58 -0.05 1.64 -2.22
C GLY A 58 -0.04 3.08 -1.73
N ILE A 59 0.97 3.85 -2.14
CA ILE A 59 1.08 5.27 -1.80
C ILE A 59 -0.12 6.03 -2.34
N GLN A 60 -0.52 5.79 -3.59
CA GLN A 60 -1.67 6.46 -4.20
C GLN A 60 -2.98 6.10 -3.50
N VAL A 61 -3.11 4.85 -3.07
CA VAL A 61 -4.28 4.41 -2.32
C VAL A 61 -4.35 5.14 -0.97
N ILE A 62 -3.23 5.30 -0.28
CA ILE A 62 -3.17 6.05 0.98
C ILE A 62 -3.57 7.52 0.74
N LYS A 63 -3.04 8.12 -0.30
CA LYS A 63 -3.32 9.54 -0.63
C LYS A 63 -4.77 9.79 -1.02
N ARG A 64 -5.54 8.76 -1.31
CA ARG A 64 -6.95 8.89 -1.65
C ARG A 64 -7.80 9.36 -0.46
N LEU A 65 -7.31 9.22 0.76
CA LEU A 65 -8.01 9.71 1.94
C LEU A 65 -7.90 11.24 2.00
N ASP A 66 -9.06 11.92 2.04
CA ASP A 66 -9.09 13.38 2.12
C ASP A 66 -8.42 13.86 3.40
N GLY A 67 -7.54 14.84 3.26
CA GLY A 67 -6.74 15.36 4.36
C GLY A 67 -5.30 14.87 4.36
N ILE A 68 -4.97 13.86 3.58
CA ILE A 68 -3.57 13.45 3.42
C ILE A 68 -2.94 14.34 2.36
N ASP A 69 -1.85 15.01 2.75
CA ASP A 69 -1.14 15.96 1.89
C ASP A 69 -0.02 15.31 1.11
N LYS A 70 0.76 14.44 1.77
CA LYS A 70 1.92 13.83 1.14
C LYS A 70 2.24 12.49 1.76
N VAL A 71 2.63 11.54 0.93
CA VAL A 71 3.11 10.22 1.34
C VAL A 71 4.47 9.99 0.68
N THR A 72 5.49 9.75 1.48
CA THR A 72 6.86 9.56 0.99
C THR A 72 7.39 8.21 1.49
N PHE A 73 7.87 7.38 0.57
CA PHE A 73 8.53 6.13 0.92
C PHE A 73 10.04 6.32 0.85
N ASN A 74 10.72 6.02 1.95
CA ASN A 74 12.17 6.03 2.00
C ASN A 74 12.68 4.60 1.84
N PHE A 75 13.26 4.31 0.66
CA PHE A 75 13.72 2.97 0.34
C PHE A 75 15.01 2.58 1.06
N VAL A 76 15.72 3.53 1.65
CA VAL A 76 16.92 3.23 2.45
C VAL A 76 16.53 2.69 3.82
N THR A 77 15.58 3.33 4.47
CA THR A 77 15.15 2.97 5.83
C THR A 77 13.93 2.06 5.85
N GLY A 78 13.20 1.94 4.74
CA GLY A 78 11.96 1.19 4.69
C GLY A 78 10.82 1.85 5.44
N THR A 79 10.82 3.20 5.48
CA THR A 79 9.80 3.96 6.21
C THR A 79 8.89 4.69 5.25
N VAL A 80 7.63 4.84 5.67
CA VAL A 80 6.62 5.63 4.97
C VAL A 80 6.29 6.81 5.85
N LEU A 81 6.48 8.02 5.33
CA LEU A 81 6.12 9.25 6.01
C LEU A 81 4.79 9.73 5.45
N ILE A 82 3.81 9.90 6.33
CA ILE A 82 2.48 10.42 5.98
C ILE A 82 2.34 11.80 6.62
N GLU A 83 2.23 12.81 5.77
CA GLU A 83 1.98 14.19 6.18
C GLU A 83 0.52 14.51 5.85
N TYR A 84 -0.21 15.03 6.82
CA TYR A 84 -1.64 15.24 6.70
C TYR A 84 -2.08 16.52 7.43
N ASP A 85 -3.26 17.00 7.05
CA ASP A 85 -3.88 18.14 7.69
C ASP A 85 -4.46 17.70 9.04
N LYS A 86 -3.82 18.14 10.13
CA LYS A 86 -4.21 17.75 11.50
C LYS A 86 -5.59 18.29 11.89
N TYR A 87 -6.13 19.23 11.15
CA TYR A 87 -7.47 19.75 11.38
C TYR A 87 -8.55 18.94 10.65
N LYS A 88 -8.16 18.12 9.68
CA LYS A 88 -9.07 17.23 8.95
C LYS A 88 -8.97 15.78 9.41
N LEU A 89 -7.79 15.36 9.85
CA LEU A 89 -7.54 13.95 10.20
C LEU A 89 -6.78 13.85 11.51
N THR A 90 -7.02 12.72 12.18
CA THR A 90 -6.20 12.27 13.31
C THR A 90 -5.39 11.05 12.86
N SER A 91 -4.31 10.75 13.59
CA SER A 91 -3.54 9.53 13.33
C SER A 91 -4.39 8.28 13.48
N SER A 92 -5.34 8.28 14.43
CA SER A 92 -6.26 7.16 14.62
C SER A 92 -7.13 6.92 13.40
N GLU A 93 -7.62 7.97 12.77
CA GLU A 93 -8.41 7.86 11.54
C GLU A 93 -7.58 7.31 10.38
N ILE A 94 -6.32 7.74 10.27
CA ILE A 94 -5.42 7.23 9.25
C ILE A 94 -5.12 5.74 9.48
N LEU A 95 -4.85 5.35 10.73
CA LEU A 95 -4.63 3.95 11.06
C LEU A 95 -5.85 3.09 10.76
N ALA A 96 -7.05 3.62 11.04
CA ALA A 96 -8.30 2.94 10.70
C ALA A 96 -8.45 2.76 9.19
N TYR A 97 -8.07 3.77 8.42
CA TYR A 97 -8.06 3.70 6.96
C TYR A 97 -7.07 2.66 6.44
N LEU A 98 -5.87 2.60 7.01
CA LEU A 98 -4.87 1.60 6.64
C LEU A 98 -5.38 0.19 6.97
N ASP A 99 -6.08 0.03 8.09
CA ASP A 99 -6.70 -1.25 8.46
C ASP A 99 -7.80 -1.64 7.47
N LEU A 100 -8.59 -0.68 7.02
CA LEU A 100 -9.60 -0.91 5.99
C LEU A 100 -8.95 -1.40 4.69
N ILE A 101 -7.86 -0.76 4.27
CA ILE A 101 -7.13 -1.16 3.05
C ILE A 101 -6.57 -2.57 3.21
N LYS A 102 -6.06 -2.88 4.39
CA LYS A 102 -5.58 -4.22 4.72
C LYS A 102 -6.65 -5.27 4.48
N LYS A 103 -7.85 -5.02 4.98
CA LYS A 103 -9.00 -5.92 4.79
C LYS A 103 -9.41 -5.99 3.32
N LEU A 104 -9.40 -4.85 2.64
CA LEU A 104 -9.71 -4.77 1.20
C LEU A 104 -8.74 -5.64 0.40
N VAL A 105 -7.45 -5.53 0.66
CA VAL A 105 -6.42 -6.32 -0.04
C VAL A 105 -6.66 -7.80 0.20
N ASN A 106 -6.94 -8.18 1.44
CA ASN A 106 -7.20 -9.56 1.79
C ASN A 106 -8.43 -10.11 1.06
N ASP A 107 -9.51 -9.32 1.01
CA ASP A 107 -10.77 -9.74 0.41
C ASP A 107 -10.72 -9.74 -1.13
N ASN A 108 -9.77 -9.04 -1.74
CA ASN A 108 -9.69 -8.86 -3.19
C ASN A 108 -8.36 -9.36 -3.77
N MET A 109 -7.74 -10.35 -3.13
CA MET A 109 -6.45 -10.88 -3.56
C MET A 109 -6.44 -11.37 -5.01
N GLY A 110 -7.52 -12.01 -5.45
CA GLY A 110 -7.63 -12.50 -6.81
C GLY A 110 -7.65 -11.36 -7.84
N LEU A 111 -8.43 -10.32 -7.56
CA LEU A 111 -8.51 -9.15 -8.43
C LEU A 111 -7.15 -8.44 -8.50
N ILE A 112 -6.50 -8.24 -7.36
CA ILE A 112 -5.22 -7.55 -7.30
C ILE A 112 -4.14 -8.33 -8.05
N ARG A 113 -4.17 -9.66 -7.95
CA ARG A 113 -3.26 -10.52 -8.71
C ARG A 113 -3.38 -10.30 -10.22
N ASN A 114 -4.59 -10.06 -10.69
CA ASN A 114 -4.87 -9.88 -12.12
C ASN A 114 -4.53 -8.49 -12.64
N LEU A 115 -4.04 -7.58 -11.78
CA LEU A 115 -3.61 -6.25 -12.22
C LEU A 115 -2.27 -6.25 -12.92
N ASP A 116 -1.45 -7.27 -12.71
CA ASP A 116 -0.15 -7.36 -13.35
C ASP A 116 -0.29 -7.43 -14.87
N GLY A 117 0.54 -6.69 -15.57
CA GLY A 117 0.50 -6.61 -17.02
C GLY A 117 -0.42 -5.53 -17.58
N LYS A 118 -1.25 -4.91 -16.73
CA LYS A 118 -2.09 -3.80 -17.16
C LYS A 118 -1.29 -2.50 -17.15
N SER A 119 -1.78 -1.48 -17.87
CA SER A 119 -1.15 -0.17 -17.85
C SER A 119 -1.27 0.46 -16.46
N GLU A 120 -0.37 1.39 -16.16
CA GLU A 120 -0.37 2.11 -14.89
C GLU A 120 -1.71 2.81 -14.64
N LYS A 121 -2.25 3.46 -15.67
CA LYS A 121 -3.55 4.13 -15.58
C LYS A 121 -4.68 3.15 -15.26
N GLU A 122 -4.71 2.01 -15.95
CA GLU A 122 -5.73 0.99 -15.70
C GLU A 122 -5.66 0.45 -14.28
N ILE A 123 -4.45 0.21 -13.78
CA ILE A 123 -4.23 -0.27 -12.42
C ILE A 123 -4.78 0.73 -11.41
N VAL A 124 -4.43 2.00 -11.55
CA VAL A 124 -4.90 3.05 -10.64
C VAL A 124 -6.42 3.18 -10.68
N ASP A 125 -7.01 3.20 -11.86
CA ASP A 125 -8.46 3.31 -12.02
C ASP A 125 -9.19 2.13 -11.35
N ILE A 126 -8.68 0.92 -11.51
CA ILE A 126 -9.28 -0.27 -10.90
C ILE A 126 -9.13 -0.22 -9.38
N LEU A 127 -7.94 0.10 -8.88
CA LEU A 127 -7.69 0.19 -7.45
C LEU A 127 -8.60 1.23 -6.79
N PHE A 128 -8.74 2.40 -7.41
CA PHE A 128 -9.60 3.45 -6.88
C PHE A 128 -11.07 3.05 -6.90
N SER A 129 -11.53 2.38 -7.96
CA SER A 129 -12.90 1.89 -8.03
C SER A 129 -13.20 0.87 -6.93
N VAL A 130 -12.30 -0.08 -6.73
CA VAL A 130 -12.43 -1.09 -5.68
C VAL A 130 -12.40 -0.45 -4.30
N LEU A 131 -11.50 0.49 -4.10
CA LEU A 131 -11.36 1.21 -2.84
C LEU A 131 -12.63 1.99 -2.50
N ASP A 132 -13.13 2.77 -3.45
CA ASP A 132 -14.32 3.60 -3.24
C ASP A 132 -15.55 2.73 -2.94
N ALA A 133 -15.72 1.63 -3.67
CA ALA A 133 -16.80 0.68 -3.42
C ALA A 133 -16.68 0.03 -2.04
N TYR A 134 -15.46 -0.35 -1.64
CA TYR A 134 -15.22 -0.97 -0.35
C TYR A 134 -15.48 0.00 0.80
N ARG A 135 -15.05 1.26 0.65
CA ARG A 135 -15.31 2.31 1.64
C ARG A 135 -16.80 2.54 1.82
N SER A 136 -17.53 2.60 0.73
CA SER A 136 -18.98 2.78 0.76
C SER A 136 -19.67 1.62 1.45
N LYS A 137 -19.26 0.39 1.12
CA LYS A 137 -19.83 -0.83 1.71
C LYS A 137 -19.61 -0.90 3.23
N HIS A 138 -18.53 -0.35 3.73
CA HIS A 138 -18.19 -0.37 5.15
C HIS A 138 -18.42 0.97 5.85
N ASP A 139 -19.19 1.87 5.23
CA ASP A 139 -19.52 3.20 5.77
C ASP A 139 -18.30 4.03 6.17
N PHE A 140 -17.21 3.86 5.43
CA PHE A 140 -15.98 4.62 5.66
C PHE A 140 -15.99 5.87 4.79
N LYS A 141 -15.63 7.01 5.39
CA LYS A 141 -15.62 8.32 4.69
C LYS A 141 -14.63 8.43 3.55
#